data_4b316ca89d843aa35a5fbb17649d4304
#
_entry.id   4b316ca89d843aa35a5fbb17649d4304
#
_cell.length_a   1.000
_cell.length_b   1.000
_cell.length_c   1.000
_cell.angle_alpha   90.00
_cell.angle_beta   90.00
_cell.angle_gamma   90.00
#
_symmetry.space_group_name_H-M   'P 1'
#
loop_
_entity.id
_entity.type
_entity.pdbx_description
1 polymer ?
#
loop_
_entity_poly.entity_id
_entity_poly.type
_entity_poly.pdbx_seq_one_letter_code
_entity_poly.pdbx_strand_id
1 'polypeptide(L)'
;FDIDNAKVQIGWFRLNRQSKVMEILQFLNPPTPQSTIGREPTSLGYSFSLEVSDIEAEYQRLKALGVEFFSPPVKLGRFVQAYARDIDGNIFSLRQPVDSDSPFSIKAYDKNRGL
;
A
#
# COMPACT_ATOMS: atom_id res chain seq x y z
N PHE A 1 -18.30 -13.46 9.08
CA PHE A 1 -18.94 -12.17 8.74
C PHE A 1 -20.45 -12.11 9.08
N ASP A 2 -21.06 -13.20 9.50
CA ASP A 2 -22.50 -13.25 9.82
C ASP A 2 -23.39 -12.66 8.68
N ILE A 3 -23.08 -13.10 7.46
CA ILE A 3 -23.82 -12.72 6.25
C ILE A 3 -24.35 -13.98 5.60
N ASP A 4 -25.68 -14.08 5.47
CA ASP A 4 -26.34 -15.22 4.86
C ASP A 4 -25.91 -15.44 3.41
N ASN A 5 -25.57 -16.69 3.07
CA ASN A 5 -25.14 -17.08 1.72
C ASN A 5 -23.94 -16.29 1.18
N ALA A 6 -23.06 -15.79 2.05
CA ALA A 6 -21.86 -15.08 1.62
C ALA A 6 -20.97 -15.99 0.75
N LYS A 7 -20.52 -15.42 -0.38
CA LYS A 7 -19.48 -15.99 -1.24
C LYS A 7 -18.35 -15.00 -1.33
N VAL A 8 -17.16 -15.42 -0.91
CA VAL A 8 -15.97 -14.57 -0.85
C VAL A 8 -14.84 -15.24 -1.59
N GLN A 9 -14.18 -14.48 -2.46
CA GLN A 9 -12.89 -14.84 -3.04
C GLN A 9 -11.80 -14.21 -2.22
N ILE A 10 -10.76 -14.97 -1.88
CA ILE A 10 -9.66 -14.53 -1.04
C ILE A 10 -8.35 -14.67 -1.81
N GLY A 11 -7.62 -13.57 -1.88
CA GLY A 11 -6.27 -13.53 -2.41
C GLY A 11 -5.24 -13.29 -1.30
N TRP A 12 -4.19 -14.09 -1.27
CA TRP A 12 -3.07 -13.97 -0.34
C TRP A 12 -1.85 -13.47 -1.09
N PHE A 13 -1.32 -12.32 -0.67
CA PHE A 13 -0.21 -11.67 -1.35
C PHE A 13 0.98 -11.51 -0.43
N ARG A 14 2.16 -11.80 -0.96
CA ARG A 14 3.43 -11.54 -0.31
C ARG A 14 4.32 -10.77 -1.27
N LEU A 15 4.78 -9.60 -0.86
CA LEU A 15 5.61 -8.74 -1.70
C LEU A 15 7.03 -9.29 -1.86
N ASN A 16 7.54 -9.93 -0.80
CA ASN A 16 8.82 -10.62 -0.80
C ASN A 16 8.81 -11.73 0.26
N ARG A 17 9.89 -12.52 0.35
CA ARG A 17 9.97 -13.65 1.28
C ARG A 17 9.89 -13.26 2.75
N GLN A 18 10.24 -12.02 3.10
CA GLN A 18 10.29 -11.53 4.49
C GLN A 18 9.07 -10.69 4.85
N SER A 19 8.26 -10.27 3.86
CA SER A 19 7.08 -9.46 4.13
C SER A 19 5.97 -10.25 4.82
N LYS A 20 5.14 -9.54 5.56
CA LYS A 20 3.87 -10.06 6.04
C LYS A 20 2.97 -10.41 4.85
N VAL A 21 2.04 -11.32 5.06
CA VAL A 21 1.03 -11.66 4.07
C VAL A 21 -0.09 -10.62 4.16
N MET A 22 -0.50 -10.11 3.02
CA MET A 22 -1.67 -9.26 2.88
C MET A 22 -2.80 -10.12 2.31
N GLU A 23 -3.96 -10.05 2.94
CA GLU A 23 -5.18 -10.71 2.50
C GLU A 23 -6.08 -9.69 1.82
N ILE A 24 -6.55 -10.03 0.63
CA ILE A 24 -7.53 -9.24 -0.10
C ILE A 24 -8.79 -10.10 -0.28
N LEU A 25 -9.92 -9.55 0.12
CA LEU A 25 -11.22 -10.21 0.03
C LEU A 25 -12.08 -9.52 -1.01
N GLN A 26 -12.71 -10.32 -1.85
CA GLN A 26 -13.76 -9.87 -2.77
C GLN A 26 -15.05 -10.58 -2.45
N PHE A 27 -16.09 -9.85 -2.09
CA PHE A 27 -17.42 -10.41 -1.93
C PHE A 27 -18.07 -10.59 -3.29
N LEU A 28 -18.42 -11.85 -3.61
CA LEU A 28 -19.14 -12.21 -4.82
C LEU A 28 -20.65 -12.23 -4.56
N ASN A 29 -21.05 -12.55 -3.32
CA ASN A 29 -22.43 -12.49 -2.84
C ASN A 29 -22.44 -12.15 -1.33
N PRO A 30 -23.16 -11.10 -0.89
CA PRO A 30 -23.66 -10.03 -1.73
C PRO A 30 -22.52 -9.30 -2.45
N PRO A 31 -22.75 -8.72 -3.63
CA PRO A 31 -21.72 -8.00 -4.34
C PRO A 31 -21.30 -6.75 -3.54
N THR A 32 -20.00 -6.49 -3.50
CA THR A 32 -19.49 -5.27 -2.86
C THR A 32 -20.05 -4.04 -3.60
N PRO A 33 -20.74 -3.12 -2.90
CA PRO A 33 -21.16 -1.88 -3.52
C PRO A 33 -19.95 -1.08 -3.96
N GLN A 34 -20.09 -0.27 -5.00
CA GLN A 34 -19.03 0.64 -5.39
C GLN A 34 -18.66 1.52 -4.20
N SER A 35 -17.35 1.63 -3.93
CA SER A 35 -16.85 2.45 -2.84
C SER A 35 -17.32 3.89 -3.01
N THR A 36 -17.98 4.41 -1.99
CA THR A 36 -18.33 5.81 -1.85
C THR A 36 -17.25 6.60 -1.10
N ILE A 37 -16.14 5.96 -0.76
CA ILE A 37 -15.00 6.65 -0.15
C ILE A 37 -14.53 7.72 -1.12
N GLY A 38 -14.49 8.94 -0.64
CA GLY A 38 -14.09 10.09 -1.45
C GLY A 38 -12.70 9.89 -2.04
N ARG A 39 -12.55 10.29 -3.29
CA ARG A 39 -11.30 10.12 -4.04
C ARG A 39 -10.21 11.12 -3.64
N GLU A 40 -10.52 12.03 -2.72
CA GLU A 40 -9.58 13.04 -2.25
C GLU A 40 -8.62 12.46 -1.20
N PRO A 41 -7.35 12.88 -1.19
CA PRO A 41 -6.38 12.43 -0.19
C PRO A 41 -6.80 12.68 1.26
N THR A 42 -7.68 13.64 1.47
CA THR A 42 -8.21 14.01 2.79
C THR A 42 -9.36 13.12 3.27
N SER A 43 -9.93 12.27 2.41
CA SER A 43 -11.05 11.38 2.76
C SER A 43 -10.56 10.01 3.23
N LEU A 44 -9.57 9.97 4.08
CA LEU A 44 -8.92 8.75 4.51
C LEU A 44 -9.74 7.95 5.52
N GLY A 45 -10.03 6.70 5.18
CA GLY A 45 -10.33 5.67 6.17
C GLY A 45 -9.04 4.96 6.61
N TYR A 46 -8.39 4.27 5.67
CA TYR A 46 -7.19 3.47 5.90
C TYR A 46 -6.21 3.66 4.75
N SER A 47 -4.93 3.75 5.08
CA SER A 47 -3.86 3.72 4.09
C SER A 47 -2.68 2.90 4.60
N PHE A 48 -1.87 2.38 3.70
CA PHE A 48 -0.65 1.65 4.03
C PHE A 48 0.52 2.17 3.20
N SER A 49 1.72 1.95 3.70
CA SER A 49 2.95 2.33 3.02
C SER A 49 3.77 1.10 2.68
N LEU A 50 4.27 1.05 1.46
CA LEU A 50 5.21 0.04 0.98
C LEU A 50 6.61 0.64 0.94
N GLU A 51 7.53 0.07 1.68
CA GLU A 51 8.93 0.50 1.63
C GLU A 51 9.59 -0.14 0.42
N VAL A 52 10.28 0.70 -0.36
CA VAL A 52 10.99 0.31 -1.57
C VAL A 52 12.45 0.79 -1.51
N SER A 53 13.33 0.10 -2.22
CA SER A 53 14.74 0.44 -2.27
C SER A 53 15.08 1.57 -3.25
N ASP A 54 14.28 1.74 -4.29
CA ASP A 54 14.42 2.79 -5.31
C ASP A 54 13.02 3.29 -5.69
N ILE A 55 12.61 4.38 -5.04
CA ILE A 55 11.28 4.93 -5.22
C ILE A 55 11.06 5.54 -6.61
N GLU A 56 12.10 6.10 -7.20
CA GLU A 56 11.98 6.70 -8.54
C GLU A 56 11.75 5.60 -9.58
N ALA A 57 12.52 4.52 -9.54
CA ALA A 57 12.36 3.39 -10.44
C ALA A 57 10.96 2.74 -10.28
N GLU A 58 10.50 2.54 -9.05
CA GLU A 58 9.18 1.97 -8.78
C GLU A 58 8.04 2.91 -9.19
N TYR A 59 8.18 4.20 -8.97
CA TYR A 59 7.22 5.21 -9.44
C TYR A 59 7.06 5.15 -10.96
N GLN A 60 8.17 5.16 -11.71
CA GLN A 60 8.13 5.11 -13.17
C GLN A 60 7.53 3.79 -13.67
N ARG A 61 7.92 2.67 -13.06
CA ARG A 61 7.42 1.34 -13.41
C ARG A 61 5.90 1.24 -13.21
N LEU A 62 5.41 1.64 -12.03
CA LEU A 62 3.99 1.56 -11.69
C LEU A 62 3.15 2.55 -12.50
N LYS A 63 3.68 3.75 -12.75
CA LYS A 63 3.03 4.73 -13.62
C LYS A 63 2.86 4.21 -15.05
N ALA A 64 3.87 3.52 -15.59
CA ALA A 64 3.79 2.88 -16.90
C ALA A 64 2.75 1.75 -16.96
N LEU A 65 2.45 1.12 -15.83
CA LEU A 65 1.39 0.11 -15.68
C LEU A 65 0.00 0.72 -15.44
N GLY A 66 -0.12 2.05 -15.42
CA GLY A 66 -1.39 2.74 -15.26
C GLY A 66 -1.78 3.08 -13.82
N VAL A 67 -0.87 2.93 -12.84
CA VAL A 67 -1.14 3.36 -11.46
C VAL A 67 -1.24 4.87 -11.39
N GLU A 68 -2.31 5.36 -10.79
CA GLU A 68 -2.57 6.78 -10.61
C GLU A 68 -1.88 7.31 -9.35
N PHE A 69 -0.88 8.16 -9.54
CA PHE A 69 -0.18 8.86 -8.46
C PHE A 69 -0.70 10.27 -8.30
N PHE A 70 -0.77 10.76 -7.07
CA PHE A 70 -1.16 12.14 -6.75
C PHE A 70 -0.07 13.15 -7.13
N SER A 71 1.19 12.74 -7.04
CA SER A 71 2.36 13.54 -7.40
C SER A 71 3.57 12.65 -7.67
N PRO A 72 4.62 13.16 -8.32
CA PRO A 72 5.94 12.51 -8.29
C PRO A 72 6.43 12.32 -6.84
N PRO A 73 7.46 11.47 -6.61
CA PRO A 73 8.07 11.32 -5.32
C PRO A 73 8.57 12.64 -4.73
N VAL A 74 8.22 12.92 -3.47
CA VAL A 74 8.64 14.12 -2.74
C VAL A 74 9.31 13.76 -1.44
N LYS A 75 10.32 14.54 -1.07
CA LYS A 75 11.02 14.38 0.21
C LYS A 75 10.15 14.92 1.34
N LEU A 76 9.79 14.05 2.27
CA LEU A 76 9.02 14.35 3.47
C LEU A 76 9.84 13.94 4.71
N GLY A 77 10.61 14.89 5.24
CA GLY A 77 11.47 14.64 6.39
C GLY A 77 12.51 13.55 6.11
N ARG A 78 12.35 12.39 6.74
CA ARG A 78 13.28 11.25 6.65
C ARG A 78 12.96 10.25 5.53
N PHE A 79 11.94 10.51 4.76
CA PHE A 79 11.52 9.66 3.65
C PHE A 79 11.37 10.45 2.36
N VAL A 80 11.56 9.77 1.26
CA VAL A 80 10.98 10.14 -0.02
C VAL A 80 9.71 9.33 -0.17
N GLN A 81 8.61 9.96 -0.54
CA GLN A 81 7.30 9.32 -0.56
C GLN A 81 6.48 9.73 -1.78
N ALA A 82 5.69 8.80 -2.31
CA ALA A 82 4.73 9.05 -3.36
C ALA A 82 3.42 8.34 -3.01
N TYR A 83 2.30 9.06 -3.05
CA TYR A 83 0.97 8.53 -2.80
C TYR A 83 0.29 8.15 -4.11
N ALA A 84 -0.43 7.04 -4.09
CA ALA A 84 -1.14 6.51 -5.23
C ALA A 84 -2.50 5.91 -4.81
N ARG A 85 -3.30 5.57 -5.83
CA ARG A 85 -4.54 4.82 -5.67
C ARG A 85 -4.40 3.42 -6.23
N ASP A 86 -5.01 2.46 -5.55
CA ASP A 86 -5.22 1.15 -6.13
C ASP A 86 -6.44 1.14 -7.08
N ILE A 87 -6.70 -0.01 -7.69
CA ILE A 87 -7.83 -0.20 -8.64
C ILE A 87 -9.20 0.06 -8.00
N ASP A 88 -9.33 -0.10 -6.69
CA ASP A 88 -10.58 0.15 -5.94
C ASP A 88 -10.66 1.58 -5.39
N GLY A 89 -9.64 2.41 -5.62
CA GLY A 89 -9.55 3.79 -5.16
C GLY A 89 -8.97 3.95 -3.76
N ASN A 90 -8.49 2.87 -3.13
CA ASN A 90 -7.82 2.96 -1.83
C ASN A 90 -6.47 3.66 -1.99
N ILE A 91 -6.12 4.45 -0.98
CA ILE A 91 -4.86 5.19 -0.98
C ILE A 91 -3.76 4.36 -0.35
N PHE A 92 -2.64 4.26 -1.04
CA PHE A 92 -1.40 3.71 -0.51
C PHE A 92 -0.23 4.62 -0.84
N SER A 93 0.91 4.38 -0.26
CA SER A 93 2.13 5.11 -0.62
C SER A 93 3.31 4.17 -0.83
N LEU A 94 4.19 4.58 -1.72
CA LEU A 94 5.57 4.11 -1.74
C LEU A 94 6.38 5.01 -0.83
N ARG A 95 7.35 4.45 -0.12
CA ARG A 95 8.30 5.22 0.64
C ARG A 95 9.70 4.62 0.57
N GLN A 96 10.69 5.48 0.56
CA GLN A 96 12.09 5.13 0.65
C GLN A 96 12.73 5.95 1.76
N PRO A 97 13.38 5.33 2.76
CA PRO A 97 14.18 6.07 3.74
C PRO A 97 15.29 6.86 3.06
N VAL A 98 15.47 8.12 3.43
CA VAL A 98 16.59 8.97 2.94
C VAL A 98 17.93 8.39 3.42
N ASP A 99 17.92 7.82 4.61
CA ASP A 99 19.04 7.13 5.22
C ASP A 99 18.67 5.67 5.47
N SER A 100 19.44 4.74 4.91
CA SER A 100 19.21 3.30 5.06
C SER A 100 19.29 2.83 6.53
N ASP A 101 20.01 3.58 7.37
CA ASP A 101 20.17 3.30 8.79
C ASP A 101 19.17 4.06 9.67
N SER A 102 18.18 4.70 9.05
CA SER A 102 17.10 5.37 9.77
C SER A 102 16.43 4.42 10.76
N PRO A 103 16.25 4.83 12.05
CA PRO A 103 15.56 4.01 13.04
C PRO A 103 14.10 3.72 12.70
N PHE A 104 13.57 4.39 11.68
CA PHE A 104 12.22 4.19 11.15
C PHE A 104 12.18 3.29 9.91
N SER A 105 13.33 2.77 9.45
CA SER A 105 13.36 1.80 8.36
C SER A 105 12.85 0.44 8.85
N ILE A 106 12.30 -0.36 7.95
CA ILE A 106 11.89 -1.74 8.26
C ILE A 106 13.07 -2.55 8.80
N LYS A 107 14.27 -2.35 8.24
CA LYS A 107 15.50 -3.01 8.73
C LYS A 107 15.80 -2.70 10.20
N ALA A 108 15.66 -1.43 10.60
CA ALA A 108 15.87 -1.04 11.99
C ALA A 108 14.78 -1.61 12.92
N TYR A 109 13.54 -1.64 12.45
CA TYR A 109 12.43 -2.22 13.18
C TYR A 109 12.64 -3.73 13.41
N ASP A 110 13.01 -4.47 12.37
CA ASP A 110 13.25 -5.91 12.45
C ASP A 110 14.46 -6.22 13.36
N LYS A 111 15.55 -5.47 13.24
CA LYS A 111 16.73 -5.59 14.11
C LYS A 111 16.39 -5.40 15.58
N ASN A 112 15.56 -4.41 15.90
CA ASN A 112 15.15 -4.13 17.29
C ASN A 112 14.22 -5.19 17.88
N ARG A 113 13.60 -6.01 17.03
CA ARG A 113 12.72 -7.12 17.44
C ARG A 113 13.38 -8.49 17.35
N GLY A 114 14.66 -8.57 16.97
CA GLY A 114 15.38 -9.84 16.81
C GLY A 114 14.91 -10.64 15.58
N LEU A 115 14.37 -9.99 14.59
CA LEU A 115 13.88 -10.61 13.34
C LEU A 115 14.94 -10.56 12.25
#